data_8f947d8c2d27576e3ab5f33e2a64bd42
#
_entry.id   8f947d8c2d27576e3ab5f33e2a64bd42
#
_cell.length_a   1.000
_cell.length_b   1.000
_cell.length_c   1.000
_cell.angle_alpha   90.00
_cell.angle_beta   90.00
_cell.angle_gamma   90.00
#
_symmetry.space_group_name_H-M   'P 1'
#
loop_
_entity.id
_entity.type
_entity.pdbx_description
1 polymer ?
#
loop_
_entity_poly.entity_id
_entity_poly.type
_entity_poly.pdbx_seq_one_letter_code
_entity_poly.pdbx_strand_id
1 'polypeptide(L)'
;MMELSKFNRENLAKEIGEGAVLLHGNNTIYRNNDVAFDFRQDSNFHYLTAWPEPFAHAIIIIKNKQPDLYLFVQDRNVEMETWDGKRFGPEGAKKLFGAADAFTYDDYEKIAPKLLSGIQNIYCNYSNNSFEKYDKKIINQATPYDQRGASFSDASLKSLSPILSELRLIKNEDEINNLKKACEITVEGHKVAMQYAQKEMFEYQIEAEMEKTFYDLGAERLGYPSIVASGDNACILHYSTNREKVDNNGLVLIDAGAEYNMYSSDVTRTFPINGKFSAPQKDVYQEVLKAQALGISNVNTKNTMSDIHKLTVSSISQSLVDLGLVPMGVDETISMMHYFEFFMHGTGHWLGLDVHDAGSVEENNKPRKLMPGMVTTVEPGIYIRPNKPEIEFKLLERDPKEIRERRKLLGMEKATKLENEEIKDAKSIKHKIPKDLLGIGIRIEDDIVCTDDEPINLTEEAPKSIEDVEAICS
;
A
#
# COMPACT_ATOMS: atom_id res chain seq x y z
N MET A 1 4.96 -18.73 8.44
CA MET A 1 5.07 -18.38 6.99
C MET A 1 4.97 -19.61 6.07
N MET A 2 5.67 -20.73 6.31
CA MET A 2 5.61 -21.92 5.44
C MET A 2 4.20 -22.54 5.33
N GLU A 3 3.52 -22.74 6.45
CA GLU A 3 2.13 -23.26 6.46
C GLU A 3 1.17 -22.30 5.76
N LEU A 4 1.35 -21.00 5.96
CA LEU A 4 0.56 -19.96 5.30
C LEU A 4 0.74 -20.00 3.77
N SER A 5 1.99 -20.06 3.28
CA SER A 5 2.24 -20.14 1.83
C SER A 5 1.71 -21.43 1.20
N LYS A 6 1.71 -22.53 1.96
CA LYS A 6 1.10 -23.79 1.53
C LYS A 6 -0.42 -23.63 1.40
N PHE A 7 -1.08 -23.07 2.40
CA PHE A 7 -2.51 -22.77 2.36
C PHE A 7 -2.87 -21.85 1.17
N ASN A 8 -2.04 -20.84 0.90
CA ASN A 8 -2.22 -19.93 -0.22
C ASN A 8 -2.10 -20.66 -1.58
N ARG A 9 -1.13 -21.58 -1.70
CA ARG A 9 -1.02 -22.45 -2.90
C ARG A 9 -2.23 -23.36 -3.08
N GLU A 10 -2.78 -23.90 -2.00
CA GLU A 10 -3.98 -24.74 -2.04
C GLU A 10 -5.21 -23.92 -2.50
N ASN A 11 -5.34 -22.68 -2.07
CA ASN A 11 -6.39 -21.78 -2.54
C ASN A 11 -6.20 -21.41 -4.01
N LEU A 12 -4.98 -21.08 -4.41
CA LEU A 12 -4.66 -20.85 -5.82
C LEU A 12 -5.01 -22.07 -6.70
N ALA A 13 -4.72 -23.26 -6.21
CA ALA A 13 -5.03 -24.50 -6.93
C ALA A 13 -6.55 -24.76 -7.07
N LYS A 14 -7.36 -24.34 -6.11
CA LYS A 14 -8.82 -24.40 -6.20
C LYS A 14 -9.34 -23.48 -7.29
N GLU A 15 -8.80 -22.26 -7.40
CA GLU A 15 -9.20 -21.26 -8.39
C GLU A 15 -8.77 -21.65 -9.82
N ILE A 16 -7.55 -22.14 -9.96
CA ILE A 16 -6.99 -22.52 -11.29
C ILE A 16 -7.52 -23.86 -11.76
N GLY A 17 -7.71 -24.82 -10.86
CA GLY A 17 -8.11 -26.20 -11.15
C GLY A 17 -6.99 -27.05 -11.70
N GLU A 18 -6.41 -26.72 -12.86
CA GLU A 18 -5.32 -27.44 -13.53
C GLU A 18 -4.47 -26.48 -14.36
N GLY A 19 -3.13 -26.64 -14.30
CA GLY A 19 -2.18 -25.83 -15.06
C GLY A 19 -0.83 -25.67 -14.37
N ALA A 20 -0.03 -24.72 -14.85
CA ALA A 20 1.22 -24.32 -14.24
C ALA A 20 1.24 -22.82 -13.98
N VAL A 21 1.84 -22.42 -12.87
CA VAL A 21 2.06 -21.01 -12.49
C VAL A 21 3.56 -20.73 -12.49
N LEU A 22 3.97 -19.68 -13.19
CA LEU A 22 5.35 -19.21 -13.25
C LEU A 22 5.50 -17.97 -12.40
N LEU A 23 6.49 -17.97 -11.50
CA LEU A 23 6.80 -16.88 -10.59
C LEU A 23 8.30 -16.60 -10.55
N HIS A 24 8.64 -15.33 -10.39
CA HIS A 24 10.02 -14.88 -10.28
C HIS A 24 10.17 -14.04 -9.02
N GLY A 25 11.13 -14.44 -8.18
CA GLY A 25 11.55 -13.64 -7.04
C GLY A 25 12.36 -12.44 -7.47
N ASN A 26 12.48 -11.47 -6.57
CA ASN A 26 13.32 -10.32 -6.78
C ASN A 26 14.80 -10.70 -6.80
N ASN A 27 15.57 -9.94 -7.55
CA ASN A 27 17.03 -9.98 -7.52
C ASN A 27 17.55 -8.86 -6.61
N THR A 28 18.78 -9.01 -6.14
CA THR A 28 19.49 -7.93 -5.48
C THR A 28 19.60 -6.71 -6.39
N ILE A 29 19.21 -5.55 -5.88
CA ILE A 29 19.34 -4.26 -6.56
C ILE A 29 20.54 -3.53 -5.97
N TYR A 30 21.47 -3.11 -6.84
CA TYR A 30 22.65 -2.39 -6.41
C TYR A 30 22.41 -0.87 -6.40
N ARG A 31 22.74 -0.26 -5.29
CA ARG A 31 22.69 1.19 -5.09
C ARG A 31 23.80 1.90 -5.86
N ASN A 32 25.02 1.36 -5.74
CA ASN A 32 26.20 1.78 -6.50
C ASN A 32 27.23 0.64 -6.46
N ASN A 33 28.00 0.46 -7.55
CA ASN A 33 29.03 -0.56 -7.69
C ASN A 33 28.58 -1.94 -7.11
N ASP A 34 29.17 -2.35 -5.99
CA ASP A 34 28.93 -3.59 -5.25
C ASP A 34 28.09 -3.41 -3.97
N VAL A 35 27.64 -2.19 -3.68
CA VAL A 35 26.78 -1.91 -2.51
C VAL A 35 25.32 -2.08 -2.89
N ALA A 36 24.68 -3.07 -2.31
CA ALA A 36 23.26 -3.36 -2.52
C ALA A 36 22.34 -2.46 -1.67
N PHE A 37 21.10 -2.30 -2.12
CA PHE A 37 19.98 -1.95 -1.25
C PHE A 37 19.58 -3.17 -0.42
N ASP A 38 18.90 -2.92 0.71
CA ASP A 38 18.29 -3.99 1.50
C ASP A 38 17.32 -4.79 0.63
N PHE A 39 17.44 -6.12 0.73
CA PHE A 39 16.65 -7.02 -0.09
C PHE A 39 15.24 -7.15 0.46
N ARG A 40 14.24 -7.02 -0.42
CA ARG A 40 12.86 -7.39 -0.16
C ARG A 40 12.36 -8.30 -1.27
N GLN A 41 11.78 -9.43 -0.91
CA GLN A 41 11.22 -10.37 -1.86
C GLN A 41 9.97 -9.78 -2.56
N ASP A 42 9.69 -10.26 -3.78
CA ASP A 42 8.43 -9.99 -4.47
C ASP A 42 7.25 -10.52 -3.63
N SER A 43 6.22 -9.70 -3.46
CA SER A 43 5.11 -10.02 -2.57
C SER A 43 4.30 -11.24 -3.03
N ASN A 44 4.08 -11.42 -4.34
CA ASN A 44 3.39 -12.58 -4.87
C ASN A 44 4.24 -13.86 -4.79
N PHE A 45 5.56 -13.72 -5.02
CA PHE A 45 6.51 -14.81 -4.84
C PHE A 45 6.53 -15.25 -3.38
N HIS A 46 6.64 -14.30 -2.44
CA HIS A 46 6.59 -14.58 -1.01
C HIS A 46 5.26 -15.22 -0.59
N TYR A 47 4.13 -14.69 -1.04
CA TYR A 47 2.78 -15.17 -0.74
C TYR A 47 2.61 -16.66 -1.03
N LEU A 48 3.22 -17.12 -2.13
CA LEU A 48 3.08 -18.50 -2.59
C LEU A 48 4.25 -19.42 -2.18
N THR A 49 5.41 -18.89 -1.80
CA THR A 49 6.61 -19.72 -1.55
C THR A 49 7.20 -19.54 -0.15
N ALA A 50 6.98 -18.40 0.48
CA ALA A 50 7.69 -17.92 1.68
C ALA A 50 9.22 -17.90 1.53
N TRP A 51 9.76 -17.97 0.30
CA TRP A 51 11.20 -18.01 0.06
C TRP A 51 11.83 -16.62 0.28
N PRO A 52 12.83 -16.49 1.17
CA PRO A 52 13.32 -15.18 1.58
C PRO A 52 14.56 -14.68 0.83
N GLU A 53 15.20 -15.53 -0.01
CA GLU A 53 16.47 -15.20 -0.65
C GLU A 53 16.27 -14.65 -2.08
N PRO A 54 17.18 -13.80 -2.57
CA PRO A 54 17.16 -13.30 -3.94
C PRO A 54 17.50 -14.40 -4.95
N PHE A 55 17.35 -14.08 -6.23
CA PHE A 55 17.67 -14.96 -7.35
C PHE A 55 16.95 -16.32 -7.23
N ALA A 56 15.64 -16.27 -7.28
CA ALA A 56 14.81 -17.45 -7.23
C ALA A 56 13.71 -17.42 -8.30
N HIS A 57 13.37 -18.62 -8.80
CA HIS A 57 12.19 -18.86 -9.64
C HIS A 57 11.34 -19.95 -9.00
N ALA A 58 10.05 -19.92 -9.25
CA ALA A 58 9.14 -20.97 -8.82
C ALA A 58 8.24 -21.40 -9.98
N ILE A 59 7.98 -22.70 -10.05
CA ILE A 59 6.93 -23.28 -10.88
C ILE A 59 5.99 -24.03 -9.93
N ILE A 60 4.70 -23.71 -9.97
CA ILE A 60 3.68 -24.47 -9.24
C ILE A 60 2.87 -25.25 -10.28
N ILE A 61 2.98 -26.57 -10.26
CA ILE A 61 2.21 -27.44 -11.14
C ILE A 61 0.97 -27.90 -10.40
N ILE A 62 -0.20 -27.62 -10.96
CA ILE A 62 -1.49 -27.92 -10.36
C ILE A 62 -2.14 -29.06 -11.16
N LYS A 63 -2.35 -30.20 -10.50
CA LYS A 63 -3.05 -31.36 -11.04
C LYS A 63 -4.14 -31.80 -10.07
N ASN A 64 -5.36 -31.96 -10.54
CA ASN A 64 -6.50 -32.32 -9.69
C ASN A 64 -6.64 -31.41 -8.46
N LYS A 65 -6.42 -30.10 -8.62
CA LYS A 65 -6.44 -29.09 -7.54
C LYS A 65 -5.38 -29.34 -6.44
N GLN A 66 -4.32 -30.09 -6.73
CA GLN A 66 -3.19 -30.28 -5.84
C GLN A 66 -1.96 -29.55 -6.41
N PRO A 67 -1.36 -28.62 -5.65
CA PRO A 67 -0.22 -27.85 -6.10
C PRO A 67 1.10 -28.52 -5.69
N ASP A 68 1.97 -28.79 -6.66
CA ASP A 68 3.36 -29.17 -6.44
C ASP A 68 4.27 -27.96 -6.70
N LEU A 69 5.02 -27.54 -5.70
CA LEU A 69 5.95 -26.42 -5.78
C LEU A 69 7.34 -26.92 -6.21
N TYR A 70 7.87 -26.33 -7.29
CA TYR A 70 9.25 -26.50 -7.75
C TYR A 70 10.00 -25.19 -7.58
N LEU A 71 11.11 -25.19 -6.85
CA LEU A 71 11.94 -24.02 -6.61
C LEU A 71 13.28 -24.11 -7.33
N PHE A 72 13.69 -23.00 -7.91
CA PHE A 72 15.02 -22.81 -8.52
C PHE A 72 15.70 -21.71 -7.73
N VAL A 73 16.74 -22.05 -6.99
CA VAL A 73 17.33 -21.18 -5.96
C VAL A 73 18.85 -21.20 -6.04
N GLN A 74 19.49 -20.21 -5.45
CA GLN A 74 20.96 -20.21 -5.38
C GLN A 74 21.44 -21.47 -4.68
N ASP A 75 22.49 -22.09 -5.22
CA ASP A 75 23.13 -23.24 -4.59
C ASP A 75 23.91 -22.80 -3.35
N ARG A 76 24.13 -23.76 -2.46
CA ARG A 76 25.05 -23.57 -1.35
C ARG A 76 26.48 -23.51 -1.87
N ASN A 77 27.20 -22.46 -1.53
CA ASN A 77 28.60 -22.28 -1.86
C ASN A 77 29.34 -21.71 -0.65
N VAL A 78 30.19 -22.53 -0.02
CA VAL A 78 30.88 -22.16 1.22
C VAL A 78 31.77 -20.92 1.06
N GLU A 79 32.36 -20.72 -0.11
CA GLU A 79 33.19 -19.52 -0.38
C GLU A 79 32.31 -18.28 -0.44
N MET A 80 31.17 -18.33 -1.18
CA MET A 80 30.24 -17.21 -1.25
C MET A 80 29.50 -16.98 0.07
N GLU A 81 29.15 -18.05 0.80
CA GLU A 81 28.54 -17.93 2.13
C GLU A 81 29.46 -17.23 3.16
N THR A 82 30.75 -17.20 2.91
CA THR A 82 31.70 -16.40 3.70
C THR A 82 31.53 -14.88 3.49
N TRP A 83 31.02 -14.48 2.32
CA TRP A 83 30.80 -13.07 1.97
C TRP A 83 29.36 -12.62 2.23
N ASP A 84 28.39 -13.42 1.77
CA ASP A 84 26.99 -13.00 1.71
C ASP A 84 26.11 -13.62 2.81
N GLY A 85 26.68 -14.51 3.64
CA GLY A 85 25.92 -15.26 4.64
C GLY A 85 25.45 -16.65 4.13
N LYS A 86 24.86 -17.42 5.04
CA LYS A 86 24.38 -18.79 4.75
C LYS A 86 23.19 -18.75 3.80
N ARG A 87 23.18 -19.71 2.86
CA ARG A 87 22.08 -19.94 1.93
C ARG A 87 21.34 -21.24 2.25
N PHE A 88 20.04 -21.29 2.01
CA PHE A 88 19.25 -22.51 2.19
C PHE A 88 19.58 -23.57 1.13
N GLY A 89 19.80 -23.16 -0.12
CA GLY A 89 20.05 -24.04 -1.26
C GLY A 89 18.87 -24.95 -1.61
N PRO A 90 19.00 -25.80 -2.66
CA PRO A 90 17.91 -26.71 -3.07
C PRO A 90 17.44 -27.67 -1.98
N GLU A 91 18.34 -28.19 -1.15
CA GLU A 91 17.96 -29.09 -0.05
C GLU A 91 17.17 -28.37 1.04
N GLY A 92 17.54 -27.11 1.35
CA GLY A 92 16.76 -26.26 2.26
C GLY A 92 15.37 -25.93 1.71
N ALA A 93 15.27 -25.68 0.41
CA ALA A 93 14.00 -25.44 -0.27
C ALA A 93 13.02 -26.61 -0.10
N LYS A 94 13.49 -27.83 -0.28
CA LYS A 94 12.67 -29.04 -0.07
C LYS A 94 12.29 -29.21 1.40
N LYS A 95 13.26 -29.10 2.30
CA LYS A 95 13.08 -29.45 3.71
C LYS A 95 12.29 -28.39 4.48
N LEU A 96 12.48 -27.11 4.21
CA LEU A 96 11.98 -26.00 5.01
C LEU A 96 10.84 -25.21 4.33
N PHE A 97 10.72 -25.28 3.00
CA PHE A 97 9.72 -24.48 2.26
C PHE A 97 8.70 -25.36 1.51
N GLY A 98 8.77 -26.68 1.69
CA GLY A 98 7.78 -27.62 1.18
C GLY A 98 7.79 -27.74 -0.35
N ALA A 99 8.94 -27.52 -1.00
CA ALA A 99 9.10 -27.79 -2.40
C ALA A 99 9.05 -29.30 -2.67
N ALA A 100 8.28 -29.72 -3.67
CA ALA A 100 8.22 -31.09 -4.14
C ALA A 100 9.57 -31.53 -4.72
N ASP A 101 10.23 -30.58 -5.43
CA ASP A 101 11.63 -30.69 -5.80
C ASP A 101 12.26 -29.30 -5.92
N ALA A 102 13.58 -29.22 -5.88
CA ALA A 102 14.29 -27.95 -6.01
C ALA A 102 15.61 -28.12 -6.77
N PHE A 103 15.99 -27.10 -7.48
CA PHE A 103 17.11 -27.07 -8.40
C PHE A 103 17.95 -25.81 -8.19
N THR A 104 19.14 -25.77 -8.80
CA THR A 104 19.91 -24.52 -8.80
C THR A 104 19.28 -23.47 -9.69
N TYR A 105 19.47 -22.18 -9.37
CA TYR A 105 18.94 -21.06 -10.13
C TYR A 105 19.30 -21.17 -11.63
N ASP A 106 20.53 -21.54 -11.94
CA ASP A 106 21.06 -21.65 -13.30
C ASP A 106 20.44 -22.82 -14.10
N ASP A 107 19.84 -23.80 -13.45
CA ASP A 107 19.16 -24.91 -14.11
C ASP A 107 17.73 -24.53 -14.60
N TYR A 108 17.22 -23.32 -14.30
CA TYR A 108 15.85 -22.94 -14.63
C TYR A 108 15.55 -23.08 -16.13
N GLU A 109 16.37 -22.52 -17.00
CA GLU A 109 16.16 -22.58 -18.45
C GLU A 109 16.22 -24.01 -19.03
N LYS A 110 16.88 -24.93 -18.34
CA LYS A 110 17.06 -26.34 -18.79
C LYS A 110 15.95 -27.26 -18.27
N ILE A 111 15.46 -27.01 -17.06
CA ILE A 111 14.51 -27.90 -16.37
C ILE A 111 13.07 -27.41 -16.55
N ALA A 112 12.82 -26.12 -16.47
CA ALA A 112 11.48 -25.55 -16.57
C ALA A 112 10.71 -25.98 -17.84
N PRO A 113 11.31 -25.99 -19.04
CA PRO A 113 10.60 -26.47 -20.23
C PRO A 113 10.13 -27.93 -20.11
N LYS A 114 10.88 -28.78 -19.39
CA LYS A 114 10.51 -30.19 -19.18
C LYS A 114 9.32 -30.32 -18.23
N LEU A 115 9.29 -29.50 -17.17
CA LEU A 115 8.20 -29.47 -16.20
C LEU A 115 6.89 -28.97 -16.86
N LEU A 116 7.00 -28.04 -17.81
CA LEU A 116 5.86 -27.44 -18.52
C LEU A 116 5.37 -28.28 -19.70
N SER A 117 6.10 -29.33 -20.11
CA SER A 117 5.75 -30.13 -21.27
C SER A 117 4.37 -30.80 -21.09
N GLY A 118 3.47 -30.53 -22.03
CA GLY A 118 2.10 -31.06 -22.03
C GLY A 118 1.12 -30.31 -21.13
N ILE A 119 1.53 -29.24 -20.48
CA ILE A 119 0.64 -28.37 -19.71
C ILE A 119 -0.16 -27.46 -20.65
N GLN A 120 -1.49 -27.50 -20.53
CA GLN A 120 -2.38 -26.72 -21.40
C GLN A 120 -2.60 -25.27 -20.94
N ASN A 121 -2.60 -25.00 -19.62
CA ASN A 121 -2.80 -23.66 -19.08
C ASN A 121 -1.55 -23.21 -18.34
N ILE A 122 -0.97 -22.10 -18.77
CA ILE A 122 0.21 -21.50 -18.12
C ILE A 122 -0.16 -20.10 -17.66
N TYR A 123 -0.01 -19.85 -16.35
CA TYR A 123 -0.31 -18.59 -15.69
C TYR A 123 0.97 -17.85 -15.37
N CYS A 124 1.09 -16.63 -15.84
CA CYS A 124 2.26 -15.77 -15.61
C CYS A 124 1.86 -14.29 -15.54
N ASN A 125 2.78 -13.43 -15.15
CA ASN A 125 2.56 -12.00 -15.10
C ASN A 125 3.14 -11.31 -16.35
N TYR A 126 2.29 -10.96 -17.31
CA TYR A 126 2.70 -10.30 -18.55
C TYR A 126 3.20 -8.87 -18.40
N SER A 127 2.80 -8.18 -17.34
CA SER A 127 3.19 -6.78 -17.10
C SER A 127 4.59 -6.65 -16.50
N ASN A 128 5.21 -7.76 -16.15
CA ASN A 128 6.52 -7.82 -15.53
C ASN A 128 7.60 -8.10 -16.62
N ASN A 129 8.76 -7.46 -16.49
CA ASN A 129 9.93 -7.72 -17.34
C ASN A 129 10.38 -9.20 -17.31
N SER A 130 10.01 -9.95 -16.30
CA SER A 130 10.29 -11.39 -16.16
C SER A 130 9.67 -12.20 -17.28
N PHE A 131 8.49 -11.83 -17.80
CA PHE A 131 7.86 -12.52 -18.92
C PHE A 131 8.76 -12.50 -20.16
N GLU A 132 9.22 -11.34 -20.60
CA GLU A 132 10.11 -11.23 -21.77
C GLU A 132 11.48 -11.86 -21.50
N LYS A 133 11.98 -11.74 -20.27
CA LYS A 133 13.32 -12.22 -19.91
C LYS A 133 13.39 -13.74 -19.78
N TYR A 134 12.37 -14.38 -19.21
CA TYR A 134 12.39 -15.80 -18.85
C TYR A 134 11.23 -16.59 -19.46
N ASP A 135 9.99 -16.22 -19.18
CA ASP A 135 8.81 -17.05 -19.45
C ASP A 135 8.61 -17.35 -20.93
N LYS A 136 8.71 -16.33 -21.77
CA LYS A 136 8.53 -16.46 -23.23
C LYS A 136 9.46 -17.50 -23.86
N LYS A 137 10.72 -17.51 -23.44
CA LYS A 137 11.72 -18.47 -23.92
C LYS A 137 11.38 -19.89 -23.46
N ILE A 138 11.06 -20.05 -22.19
CA ILE A 138 10.77 -21.35 -21.56
C ILE A 138 9.50 -21.96 -22.11
N ILE A 139 8.45 -21.18 -22.28
CA ILE A 139 7.18 -21.62 -22.84
C ILE A 139 7.38 -22.07 -24.29
N ASN A 140 8.12 -21.31 -25.08
CA ASN A 140 8.47 -21.71 -26.47
C ASN A 140 9.26 -23.02 -26.52
N GLN A 141 10.17 -23.27 -25.57
CA GLN A 141 10.93 -24.50 -25.49
C GLN A 141 10.11 -25.69 -24.96
N ALA A 142 9.10 -25.45 -24.15
CA ALA A 142 8.20 -26.48 -23.65
C ALA A 142 7.23 -27.01 -24.72
N THR A 143 7.07 -26.26 -25.81
CA THR A 143 6.20 -26.63 -26.90
C THR A 143 6.85 -27.73 -27.76
N PRO A 144 6.24 -28.93 -27.96
CA PRO A 144 6.80 -29.94 -28.81
C PRO A 144 6.81 -29.46 -30.25
N TYR A 145 7.98 -29.55 -30.90
CA TYR A 145 8.11 -29.38 -32.34
C TYR A 145 7.75 -30.69 -33.05
N ASP A 146 6.78 -30.63 -33.94
CA ASP A 146 6.66 -31.70 -34.96
C ASP A 146 7.91 -31.68 -35.83
N GLN A 147 8.41 -32.86 -36.20
CA GLN A 147 9.56 -33.04 -37.10
C GLN A 147 9.39 -32.37 -38.48
N ARG A 148 8.19 -31.91 -38.81
CA ARG A 148 7.82 -31.19 -40.03
C ARG A 148 7.74 -29.68 -39.88
N GLY A 149 8.15 -29.12 -38.75
CA GLY A 149 8.22 -27.67 -38.51
C GLY A 149 6.90 -27.00 -38.11
N ALA A 150 5.83 -27.77 -37.91
CA ALA A 150 4.62 -27.23 -37.26
C ALA A 150 4.78 -27.30 -35.76
N SER A 151 4.82 -26.16 -35.10
CA SER A 151 4.72 -26.11 -33.64
C SER A 151 3.24 -26.07 -33.22
N PHE A 152 2.77 -27.11 -32.57
CA PHE A 152 1.47 -27.10 -31.93
C PHE A 152 1.69 -26.85 -30.45
N SER A 153 1.55 -25.59 -30.01
CA SER A 153 1.35 -25.28 -28.60
C SER A 153 -0.14 -25.13 -28.39
N ASP A 154 -0.75 -26.09 -27.75
CA ASP A 154 -2.10 -25.95 -27.24
C ASP A 154 -2.11 -25.18 -25.89
N ALA A 155 -0.94 -24.71 -25.44
CA ALA A 155 -0.83 -23.99 -24.18
C ALA A 155 -1.48 -22.61 -24.27
N SER A 156 -2.49 -22.40 -23.45
CA SER A 156 -3.14 -21.10 -23.26
C SER A 156 -2.37 -20.31 -22.19
N LEU A 157 -1.90 -19.13 -22.56
CA LEU A 157 -1.30 -18.20 -21.62
C LEU A 157 -2.38 -17.37 -20.93
N LYS A 158 -2.33 -17.33 -19.61
CA LYS A 158 -3.31 -16.63 -18.77
C LYS A 158 -2.61 -15.68 -17.81
N SER A 159 -3.24 -14.52 -17.54
CA SER A 159 -2.74 -13.60 -16.54
C SER A 159 -2.93 -14.17 -15.14
N LEU A 160 -1.85 -14.19 -14.37
CA LEU A 160 -1.86 -14.58 -12.96
C LEU A 160 -2.35 -13.45 -12.04
N SER A 161 -2.05 -12.19 -12.39
CA SER A 161 -2.28 -11.04 -11.52
C SER A 161 -3.72 -10.89 -11.03
N PRO A 162 -4.78 -11.05 -11.85
CA PRO A 162 -6.15 -10.94 -11.36
C PRO A 162 -6.48 -11.98 -10.29
N ILE A 163 -5.98 -13.22 -10.45
CA ILE A 163 -6.23 -14.32 -9.50
C ILE A 163 -5.55 -14.02 -8.17
N LEU A 164 -4.27 -13.63 -8.20
CA LEU A 164 -3.54 -13.29 -6.96
C LEU A 164 -4.11 -12.07 -6.27
N SER A 165 -4.56 -11.07 -7.03
CA SER A 165 -5.21 -9.89 -6.46
C SER A 165 -6.47 -10.25 -5.66
N GLU A 166 -7.27 -11.18 -6.17
CA GLU A 166 -8.47 -11.65 -5.45
C GLU A 166 -8.12 -12.49 -4.22
N LEU A 167 -7.12 -13.38 -4.33
CA LEU A 167 -6.68 -14.21 -3.20
C LEU A 167 -6.05 -13.38 -2.08
N ARG A 168 -5.28 -12.33 -2.41
CA ARG A 168 -4.64 -11.44 -1.44
C ARG A 168 -5.62 -10.45 -0.82
N LEU A 169 -6.73 -10.14 -1.50
CA LEU A 169 -7.70 -9.15 -1.04
C LEU A 169 -8.35 -9.53 0.30
N ILE A 170 -8.69 -10.82 0.47
CA ILE A 170 -9.33 -11.33 1.69
C ILE A 170 -8.28 -12.05 2.53
N LYS A 171 -7.89 -11.43 3.64
CA LYS A 171 -6.88 -11.95 4.56
C LYS A 171 -7.48 -13.03 5.45
N ASN A 172 -6.76 -14.12 5.60
CA ASN A 172 -7.07 -15.14 6.59
C ASN A 172 -6.55 -14.72 8.00
N GLU A 173 -6.83 -15.52 9.00
CA GLU A 173 -6.47 -15.22 10.40
C GLU A 173 -4.95 -15.05 10.61
N ASP A 174 -4.11 -15.87 9.96
CA ASP A 174 -2.65 -15.76 10.08
C ASP A 174 -2.12 -14.48 9.45
N GLU A 175 -2.70 -14.05 8.31
CA GLU A 175 -2.36 -12.79 7.66
C GLU A 175 -2.79 -11.60 8.51
N ILE A 176 -4.00 -11.63 9.10
CA ILE A 176 -4.47 -10.60 10.03
C ILE A 176 -3.58 -10.52 11.28
N ASN A 177 -3.11 -11.66 11.80
CA ASN A 177 -2.19 -11.68 12.95
C ASN A 177 -0.83 -11.04 12.61
N ASN A 178 -0.30 -11.23 11.39
CA ASN A 178 0.91 -10.54 10.94
C ASN A 178 0.69 -9.03 10.81
N LEU A 179 -0.42 -8.60 10.20
CA LEU A 179 -0.81 -7.19 10.12
C LEU A 179 -0.95 -6.57 11.52
N LYS A 180 -1.65 -7.25 12.42
CA LYS A 180 -1.80 -6.80 13.81
C LYS A 180 -0.44 -6.59 14.47
N LYS A 181 0.52 -7.51 14.25
CA LYS A 181 1.87 -7.36 14.81
C LYS A 181 2.61 -6.16 14.21
N ALA A 182 2.51 -5.94 12.90
CA ALA A 182 3.07 -4.75 12.25
C ALA A 182 2.43 -3.46 12.82
N CYS A 183 1.11 -3.44 13.02
CA CYS A 183 0.38 -2.33 13.63
C CYS A 183 0.81 -2.06 15.09
N GLU A 184 0.96 -3.11 15.91
CA GLU A 184 1.46 -2.97 17.29
C GLU A 184 2.85 -2.30 17.35
N ILE A 185 3.76 -2.72 16.47
CA ILE A 185 5.10 -2.13 16.36
C ILE A 185 5.01 -0.65 15.95
N THR A 186 4.18 -0.35 14.94
CA THR A 186 3.97 1.01 14.44
C THR A 186 3.38 1.93 15.49
N VAL A 187 2.37 1.47 16.22
CA VAL A 187 1.73 2.21 17.31
C VAL A 187 2.77 2.63 18.37
N GLU A 188 3.64 1.72 18.78
CA GLU A 188 4.68 2.04 19.76
C GLU A 188 5.70 3.05 19.23
N GLY A 189 6.10 2.96 17.97
CA GLY A 189 6.97 3.96 17.35
C GLY A 189 6.33 5.35 17.31
N HIS A 190 5.05 5.45 16.96
CA HIS A 190 4.31 6.72 16.99
C HIS A 190 4.21 7.30 18.40
N LYS A 191 3.95 6.47 19.41
CA LYS A 191 3.97 6.91 20.83
C LYS A 191 5.34 7.46 21.22
N VAL A 192 6.41 6.75 20.87
CA VAL A 192 7.79 7.21 21.15
C VAL A 192 8.09 8.51 20.40
N ALA A 193 7.69 8.64 19.12
CA ALA A 193 7.87 9.87 18.37
C ALA A 193 7.17 11.07 19.04
N MET A 194 5.93 10.91 19.50
CA MET A 194 5.19 11.97 20.22
C MET A 194 5.86 12.37 21.54
N GLN A 195 6.40 11.40 22.28
CA GLN A 195 7.09 11.66 23.55
C GLN A 195 8.49 12.28 23.35
N TYR A 196 9.17 11.91 22.28
CA TYR A 196 10.55 12.34 22.02
C TYR A 196 10.63 13.70 21.32
N ALA A 197 9.62 14.04 20.49
CA ALA A 197 9.60 15.24 19.69
C ALA A 197 9.67 16.52 20.55
N GLN A 198 10.65 17.36 20.27
CA GLN A 198 10.90 18.60 20.99
C GLN A 198 11.19 19.75 20.02
N LYS A 199 11.02 20.97 20.52
CA LYS A 199 11.40 22.20 19.82
C LYS A 199 12.87 22.17 19.44
N GLU A 200 13.21 22.84 18.34
CA GLU A 200 14.57 22.99 17.83
C GLU A 200 15.17 21.70 17.23
N MET A 201 14.49 20.56 17.27
CA MET A 201 14.90 19.35 16.57
C MET A 201 14.75 19.49 15.05
N PHE A 202 15.37 18.56 14.33
CA PHE A 202 15.09 18.32 12.92
C PHE A 202 14.16 17.13 12.75
N GLU A 203 13.38 17.12 11.69
CA GLU A 203 12.41 16.05 11.35
C GLU A 203 13.08 14.66 11.36
N TYR A 204 14.30 14.53 10.79
CA TYR A 204 15.04 13.25 10.78
C TYR A 204 15.44 12.73 12.15
N GLN A 205 15.47 13.56 13.20
CA GLN A 205 15.77 13.10 14.55
C GLN A 205 14.57 12.38 15.16
N ILE A 206 13.37 12.87 14.87
CA ILE A 206 12.10 12.22 15.27
C ILE A 206 11.93 10.92 14.47
N GLU A 207 12.17 10.97 13.14
CA GLU A 207 12.21 9.81 12.25
C GLU A 207 13.11 8.71 12.81
N ALA A 208 14.35 9.04 13.14
CA ALA A 208 15.35 8.07 13.61
C ALA A 208 14.94 7.38 14.93
N GLU A 209 14.34 8.09 15.88
CA GLU A 209 13.91 7.48 17.15
C GLU A 209 12.68 6.58 16.97
N MET A 210 11.75 6.98 16.10
CA MET A 210 10.60 6.18 15.72
C MET A 210 11.03 4.88 15.02
N GLU A 211 11.84 4.98 13.99
CA GLU A 211 12.31 3.84 13.20
C GLU A 211 13.18 2.89 14.03
N LYS A 212 14.02 3.44 14.92
CA LYS A 212 14.75 2.63 15.90
C LYS A 212 13.78 1.78 16.74
N THR A 213 12.66 2.35 17.16
CA THR A 213 11.63 1.63 17.93
C THR A 213 11.02 0.50 17.11
N PHE A 214 10.76 0.71 15.80
CA PHE A 214 10.28 -0.35 14.93
C PHE A 214 11.24 -1.53 14.89
N TYR A 215 12.54 -1.28 14.69
CA TYR A 215 13.57 -2.33 14.66
C TYR A 215 13.77 -2.99 16.03
N ASP A 216 13.75 -2.24 17.12
CA ASP A 216 13.87 -2.79 18.49
C ASP A 216 12.73 -3.78 18.81
N LEU A 217 11.54 -3.56 18.24
CA LEU A 217 10.36 -4.40 18.42
C LEU A 217 10.24 -5.54 17.38
N GLY A 218 11.20 -5.62 16.46
CA GLY A 218 11.34 -6.74 15.53
C GLY A 218 10.76 -6.52 14.14
N ALA A 219 10.52 -5.28 13.72
CA ALA A 219 10.27 -4.99 12.31
C ALA A 219 11.47 -5.41 11.45
N GLU A 220 11.22 -5.98 10.31
CA GLU A 220 12.27 -6.37 9.36
C GLU A 220 12.74 -5.16 8.54
N ARG A 221 11.83 -4.24 8.28
CA ARG A 221 12.04 -2.99 7.54
C ARG A 221 10.86 -2.04 7.72
N LEU A 222 10.92 -0.90 7.06
CA LEU A 222 9.79 0.01 6.93
C LEU A 222 8.85 -0.50 5.83
N GLY A 223 7.56 -0.31 5.98
CA GLY A 223 6.56 -0.60 4.95
C GLY A 223 6.70 0.34 3.75
N TYR A 224 7.09 1.58 4.00
CA TYR A 224 7.34 2.65 3.05
C TYR A 224 8.26 3.73 3.67
N PRO A 225 8.84 4.65 2.88
CA PRO A 225 9.65 5.74 3.43
C PRO A 225 8.82 6.61 4.37
N SER A 226 9.28 6.77 5.61
CA SER A 226 8.59 7.55 6.63
C SER A 226 8.41 9.00 6.21
N ILE A 227 7.26 9.58 6.49
CA ILE A 227 6.93 10.99 6.36
C ILE A 227 6.96 11.60 7.76
N VAL A 228 7.84 12.58 7.98
CA VAL A 228 7.89 13.38 9.21
C VAL A 228 7.87 14.85 8.82
N ALA A 229 6.68 15.43 8.79
CA ALA A 229 6.42 16.73 8.21
C ALA A 229 6.03 17.76 9.28
N SER A 230 6.89 18.76 9.50
CA SER A 230 6.64 19.83 10.46
C SER A 230 6.07 21.09 9.80
N GLY A 231 5.11 21.73 10.44
CA GLY A 231 4.52 23.00 10.02
C GLY A 231 3.97 22.92 8.59
N ASP A 232 4.43 23.81 7.72
CA ASP A 232 4.00 23.90 6.31
C ASP A 232 4.21 22.62 5.50
N ASN A 233 5.22 21.79 5.86
CA ASN A 233 5.51 20.53 5.21
C ASN A 233 4.37 19.51 5.36
N ALA A 234 3.58 19.62 6.43
CA ALA A 234 2.38 18.79 6.64
C ALA A 234 1.32 18.95 5.55
N CYS A 235 1.40 20.02 4.73
CA CYS A 235 0.54 20.20 3.57
C CYS A 235 1.07 19.53 2.28
N ILE A 236 2.19 18.80 2.36
CA ILE A 236 2.80 18.03 1.25
C ILE A 236 2.54 16.55 1.51
N LEU A 237 1.66 15.93 0.72
CA LEU A 237 1.12 14.59 1.02
C LEU A 237 2.18 13.51 1.20
N HIS A 238 3.20 13.46 0.32
CA HIS A 238 4.30 12.48 0.37
C HIS A 238 5.64 13.17 0.66
N TYR A 239 5.69 13.94 1.75
CA TYR A 239 6.90 14.61 2.18
C TYR A 239 7.86 13.61 2.84
N SER A 240 8.86 13.14 2.13
CA SER A 240 9.84 12.14 2.60
C SER A 240 11.27 12.70 2.74
N THR A 241 11.43 14.01 2.63
CA THR A 241 12.76 14.62 2.76
C THR A 241 13.22 14.64 4.21
N ASN A 242 12.35 14.95 5.15
CA ASN A 242 12.52 14.92 6.61
C ASN A 242 13.80 15.66 7.09
N ARG A 243 14.12 16.83 6.50
CA ARG A 243 15.38 17.52 6.77
C ARG A 243 15.21 18.92 7.37
N GLU A 244 13.99 19.40 7.44
CA GLU A 244 13.73 20.72 7.97
C GLU A 244 13.72 20.74 9.50
N LYS A 245 13.91 21.93 10.04
CA LYS A 245 13.82 22.16 11.48
C LYS A 245 12.38 22.24 11.90
N VAL A 246 12.04 21.58 13.00
CA VAL A 246 10.70 21.54 13.53
C VAL A 246 10.23 22.94 13.92
N ASP A 247 9.04 23.35 13.46
CA ASP A 247 8.42 24.61 13.88
C ASP A 247 8.00 24.54 15.36
N ASN A 248 8.53 25.46 16.16
CA ASN A 248 8.35 25.47 17.61
C ASN A 248 6.90 25.59 18.09
N ASN A 249 6.00 26.07 17.27
CA ASN A 249 4.57 26.22 17.57
C ASN A 249 3.69 25.47 16.56
N GLY A 250 4.33 24.72 15.65
CA GLY A 250 3.67 24.00 14.60
C GLY A 250 3.15 22.63 15.02
N LEU A 251 2.51 21.98 14.08
CA LEU A 251 2.19 20.57 14.12
C LEU A 251 3.31 19.75 13.52
N VAL A 252 3.43 18.51 13.96
CA VAL A 252 4.21 17.47 13.27
C VAL A 252 3.21 16.41 12.81
N LEU A 253 3.16 16.17 11.52
CA LEU A 253 2.44 15.07 10.90
C LEU A 253 3.45 13.96 10.64
N ILE A 254 3.22 12.79 11.21
CA ILE A 254 3.99 11.57 10.93
C ILE A 254 3.08 10.56 10.26
N ASP A 255 3.54 10.06 9.10
CA ASP A 255 2.93 8.98 8.36
C ASP A 255 3.99 7.91 8.12
N ALA A 256 3.89 6.81 8.86
CA ALA A 256 4.91 5.77 8.90
C ALA A 256 4.32 4.45 9.35
N GLY A 257 4.85 3.37 8.79
CA GLY A 257 4.47 2.01 9.13
C GLY A 257 5.65 1.03 9.10
N ALA A 258 5.62 0.09 10.03
CA ALA A 258 6.57 -1.02 10.10
C ALA A 258 6.13 -2.16 9.18
N GLU A 259 7.09 -2.93 8.66
CA GLU A 259 6.84 -4.21 8.00
C GLU A 259 7.26 -5.36 8.91
N TYR A 260 6.35 -6.29 9.14
CA TYR A 260 6.59 -7.52 9.92
C TYR A 260 6.12 -8.75 9.13
N ASN A 261 7.00 -9.74 8.95
CA ASN A 261 6.75 -10.92 8.11
C ASN A 261 6.20 -10.55 6.72
N MET A 262 6.75 -9.48 6.10
CA MET A 262 6.33 -8.92 4.81
C MET A 262 4.98 -8.17 4.83
N TYR A 263 4.23 -8.13 5.94
CA TYR A 263 2.98 -7.37 6.05
C TYR A 263 3.26 -5.97 6.56
N SER A 264 2.73 -4.96 5.85
CA SER A 264 2.85 -3.55 6.20
C SER A 264 1.71 -3.08 7.08
N SER A 265 2.00 -2.19 8.04
CA SER A 265 1.02 -1.28 8.63
C SER A 265 1.11 0.10 8.01
N ASP A 266 0.09 0.93 8.23
CA ASP A 266 0.01 2.29 7.72
C ASP A 266 -0.72 3.20 8.71
N VAL A 267 0.02 4.12 9.34
CA VAL A 267 -0.52 4.98 10.40
C VAL A 267 -0.08 6.41 10.21
N THR A 268 -1.05 7.32 10.18
CA THR A 268 -0.76 8.76 10.30
C THR A 268 -1.27 9.32 11.61
N ARG A 269 -0.41 10.09 12.28
CA ARG A 269 -0.76 10.94 13.42
C ARG A 269 -0.23 12.35 13.26
N THR A 270 -1.03 13.32 13.69
CA THR A 270 -0.65 14.73 13.73
C THR A 270 -0.73 15.23 15.15
N PHE A 271 0.33 15.86 15.66
CA PHE A 271 0.43 16.30 17.04
C PHE A 271 1.18 17.64 17.20
N PRO A 272 0.91 18.41 18.28
CA PRO A 272 1.55 19.70 18.52
C PRO A 272 2.92 19.54 19.18
N ILE A 273 3.95 20.13 18.62
CA ILE A 273 5.33 20.03 19.14
C ILE A 273 5.52 20.67 20.53
N ASN A 274 4.63 21.57 20.90
CA ASN A 274 4.67 22.25 22.21
C ASN A 274 3.77 21.59 23.27
N GLY A 275 3.21 20.40 22.98
CA GLY A 275 2.33 19.64 23.84
C GLY A 275 0.88 20.12 23.88
N LYS A 276 0.51 21.19 23.17
CA LYS A 276 -0.85 21.73 23.16
C LYS A 276 -1.25 22.23 21.78
N PHE A 277 -2.42 21.82 21.30
CA PHE A 277 -3.00 22.41 20.10
C PHE A 277 -3.41 23.88 20.35
N SER A 278 -3.09 24.77 19.42
CA SER A 278 -3.72 26.09 19.36
C SER A 278 -5.21 25.96 19.01
N ALA A 279 -6.01 26.99 19.26
CA ALA A 279 -7.43 26.92 18.96
C ALA A 279 -7.71 26.61 17.48
N PRO A 280 -7.08 27.28 16.47
CA PRO A 280 -7.28 26.94 15.05
C PRO A 280 -6.83 25.50 14.70
N GLN A 281 -5.71 25.02 15.28
CA GLN A 281 -5.25 23.63 15.07
C GLN A 281 -6.26 22.63 15.63
N LYS A 282 -6.79 22.92 16.82
CA LYS A 282 -7.79 22.07 17.48
C LYS A 282 -9.08 21.97 16.69
N ASP A 283 -9.56 23.10 16.15
CA ASP A 283 -10.76 23.13 15.34
C ASP A 283 -10.62 22.26 14.08
N VAL A 284 -9.50 22.38 13.34
CA VAL A 284 -9.25 21.54 12.14
C VAL A 284 -9.05 20.08 12.53
N TYR A 285 -8.31 19.80 13.63
CA TYR A 285 -8.04 18.44 14.09
C TYR A 285 -9.33 17.69 14.44
N GLN A 286 -10.23 18.35 15.16
CA GLN A 286 -11.50 17.77 15.56
C GLN A 286 -12.37 17.38 14.34
N GLU A 287 -12.35 18.18 13.31
CA GLU A 287 -13.11 17.91 12.09
C GLU A 287 -12.52 16.73 11.29
N VAL A 288 -11.19 16.61 11.23
CA VAL A 288 -10.54 15.44 10.62
C VAL A 288 -10.82 14.17 11.42
N LEU A 289 -10.73 14.24 12.76
CA LEU A 289 -11.02 13.10 13.63
C LEU A 289 -12.48 12.64 13.49
N LYS A 290 -13.42 13.55 13.39
CA LYS A 290 -14.84 13.26 13.13
C LYS A 290 -15.06 12.56 11.79
N ALA A 291 -14.40 13.04 10.73
CA ALA A 291 -14.48 12.42 9.41
C ALA A 291 -13.86 11.01 9.40
N GLN A 292 -12.76 10.82 10.14
CA GLN A 292 -12.08 9.53 10.28
C GLN A 292 -12.96 8.53 11.07
N ALA A 293 -13.54 8.94 12.19
CA ALA A 293 -14.45 8.08 12.95
C ALA A 293 -15.68 7.67 12.15
N LEU A 294 -16.23 8.57 11.32
CA LEU A 294 -17.31 8.27 10.40
C LEU A 294 -16.86 7.25 9.33
N GLY A 295 -15.67 7.42 8.78
CA GLY A 295 -15.10 6.47 7.81
C GLY A 295 -14.94 5.08 8.41
N ILE A 296 -14.29 4.97 9.59
CA ILE A 296 -14.08 3.69 10.29
C ILE A 296 -15.40 2.97 10.56
N SER A 297 -16.38 3.64 11.13
CA SER A 297 -17.67 3.02 11.49
C SER A 297 -18.45 2.49 10.27
N ASN A 298 -18.05 2.87 9.06
CA ASN A 298 -18.65 2.44 7.80
C ASN A 298 -17.83 1.37 7.05
N VAL A 299 -16.70 0.90 7.60
CA VAL A 299 -15.95 -0.24 7.07
C VAL A 299 -16.68 -1.53 7.44
N ASN A 300 -17.73 -1.86 6.72
CA ASN A 300 -18.56 -3.04 6.95
C ASN A 300 -19.14 -3.57 5.63
N THR A 301 -19.70 -4.78 5.66
CA THR A 301 -20.21 -5.50 4.47
C THR A 301 -21.38 -4.83 3.74
N LYS A 302 -22.00 -3.80 4.32
CA LYS A 302 -23.10 -3.04 3.68
C LYS A 302 -22.58 -1.98 2.72
N ASN A 303 -21.32 -1.58 2.84
CA ASN A 303 -20.71 -0.48 2.12
C ASN A 303 -19.67 -0.94 1.08
N THR A 304 -19.29 -0.01 0.24
CA THR A 304 -18.16 -0.10 -0.69
C THR A 304 -17.12 0.96 -0.29
N MET A 305 -15.87 0.84 -0.75
CA MET A 305 -14.88 1.92 -0.59
C MET A 305 -15.38 3.27 -1.14
N SER A 306 -16.15 3.22 -2.23
CA SER A 306 -16.77 4.43 -2.80
C SER A 306 -17.83 5.05 -1.88
N ASP A 307 -18.59 4.22 -1.15
CA ASP A 307 -19.60 4.74 -0.21
C ASP A 307 -18.91 5.40 0.99
N ILE A 308 -17.87 4.77 1.55
CA ILE A 308 -17.06 5.32 2.63
C ILE A 308 -16.44 6.66 2.21
N HIS A 309 -15.85 6.72 1.01
CA HIS A 309 -15.26 7.95 0.50
C HIS A 309 -16.30 9.07 0.35
N LYS A 310 -17.50 8.79 -0.14
CA LYS A 310 -18.57 9.78 -0.25
C LYS A 310 -19.01 10.32 1.11
N LEU A 311 -19.14 9.44 2.12
CA LEU A 311 -19.46 9.85 3.49
C LEU A 311 -18.38 10.75 4.08
N THR A 312 -17.11 10.38 3.89
CA THR A 312 -15.96 11.17 4.34
C THR A 312 -15.88 12.51 3.63
N VAL A 313 -16.07 12.55 2.30
CA VAL A 313 -16.13 13.80 1.52
C VAL A 313 -17.26 14.69 2.01
N SER A 314 -18.43 14.13 2.31
CA SER A 314 -19.56 14.91 2.85
C SER A 314 -19.22 15.51 4.21
N SER A 315 -18.60 14.74 5.10
CA SER A 315 -18.15 15.22 6.43
C SER A 315 -17.09 16.32 6.27
N ILE A 316 -16.05 16.10 5.46
CA ILE A 316 -15.00 17.09 5.20
C ILE A 316 -15.59 18.36 4.55
N SER A 317 -16.51 18.23 3.59
CA SER A 317 -17.14 19.40 2.95
C SER A 317 -17.94 20.24 3.93
N GLN A 318 -18.64 19.60 4.89
CA GLN A 318 -19.30 20.33 5.99
C GLN A 318 -18.26 21.06 6.85
N SER A 319 -17.17 20.37 7.20
CA SER A 319 -16.08 20.97 7.99
C SER A 319 -15.45 22.19 7.29
N LEU A 320 -15.24 22.12 5.98
CA LEU A 320 -14.71 23.25 5.18
C LEU A 320 -15.65 24.47 5.21
N VAL A 321 -16.97 24.23 5.19
CA VAL A 321 -17.98 25.31 5.32
C VAL A 321 -17.91 25.91 6.72
N ASP A 322 -17.91 25.08 7.77
CA ASP A 322 -17.92 25.51 9.17
C ASP A 322 -16.62 26.26 9.56
N LEU A 323 -15.48 25.86 8.99
CA LEU A 323 -14.18 26.53 9.15
C LEU A 323 -14.03 27.79 8.26
N GLY A 324 -15.02 28.11 7.42
CA GLY A 324 -14.97 29.26 6.52
C GLY A 324 -13.88 29.14 5.43
N LEU A 325 -13.53 27.93 5.02
CA LEU A 325 -12.54 27.65 3.98
C LEU A 325 -13.10 27.68 2.57
N VAL A 326 -14.42 27.58 2.41
CA VAL A 326 -15.16 27.67 1.14
C VAL A 326 -16.28 28.68 1.24
N PRO A 327 -16.61 29.43 0.16
CA PRO A 327 -17.64 30.49 0.18
C PRO A 327 -19.05 29.99 -0.15
N MET A 328 -19.29 28.70 -0.27
CA MET A 328 -20.56 28.09 -0.67
C MET A 328 -21.01 27.01 0.30
N GLY A 329 -22.23 26.49 0.08
CA GLY A 329 -22.78 25.40 0.90
C GLY A 329 -22.15 24.04 0.59
N VAL A 330 -22.52 23.03 1.37
CA VAL A 330 -21.95 21.66 1.30
C VAL A 330 -22.21 21.01 -0.05
N ASP A 331 -23.46 21.08 -0.55
CA ASP A 331 -23.85 20.45 -1.81
C ASP A 331 -23.05 21.01 -3.00
N GLU A 332 -22.87 22.33 -3.04
CA GLU A 332 -22.06 23.01 -4.07
C GLU A 332 -20.58 22.68 -3.92
N THR A 333 -20.07 22.60 -2.68
CA THR A 333 -18.68 22.21 -2.40
C THR A 333 -18.39 20.80 -2.92
N ILE A 334 -19.36 19.88 -2.81
CA ILE A 334 -19.24 18.50 -3.32
C ILE A 334 -19.40 18.48 -4.84
N SER A 335 -20.49 19.03 -5.39
CA SER A 335 -20.82 18.92 -6.81
C SER A 335 -19.82 19.63 -7.72
N MET A 336 -19.15 20.68 -7.22
CA MET A 336 -18.09 21.40 -7.92
C MET A 336 -16.68 20.90 -7.54
N MET A 337 -16.58 19.88 -6.68
CA MET A 337 -15.32 19.32 -6.18
C MET A 337 -14.40 20.33 -5.48
N HIS A 338 -14.94 21.33 -4.81
CA HIS A 338 -14.14 22.35 -4.13
C HIS A 338 -13.43 21.81 -2.88
N TYR A 339 -13.97 20.73 -2.28
CA TYR A 339 -13.27 20.00 -1.21
C TYR A 339 -11.89 19.52 -1.65
N PHE A 340 -11.67 19.27 -2.95
CA PHE A 340 -10.40 18.77 -3.48
C PHE A 340 -9.22 19.74 -3.33
N GLU A 341 -9.49 21.03 -3.05
CA GLU A 341 -8.45 22.01 -2.71
C GLU A 341 -7.82 21.75 -1.34
N PHE A 342 -8.51 21.02 -0.45
CA PHE A 342 -8.13 20.77 0.93
C PHE A 342 -8.01 19.28 1.26
N PHE A 343 -8.74 18.41 0.56
CA PHE A 343 -8.71 16.96 0.69
C PHE A 343 -8.65 16.34 -0.72
N MET A 344 -7.42 16.10 -1.21
CA MET A 344 -7.17 15.76 -2.60
C MET A 344 -6.82 14.29 -2.85
N HIS A 345 -6.98 13.42 -1.87
CA HIS A 345 -6.70 11.98 -1.98
C HIS A 345 -7.91 11.10 -1.64
N GLY A 346 -7.78 9.80 -1.74
CA GLY A 346 -8.78 8.83 -1.31
C GLY A 346 -8.95 8.82 0.21
N THR A 347 -10.01 8.19 0.67
CA THR A 347 -10.22 7.97 2.12
C THR A 347 -9.43 6.76 2.63
N GLY A 348 -8.92 5.93 1.72
CA GLY A 348 -8.14 4.74 2.07
C GLY A 348 -7.86 3.86 0.86
N HIS A 349 -7.05 2.85 1.09
CA HIS A 349 -6.62 1.83 0.12
C HIS A 349 -6.53 0.46 0.81
N TRP A 350 -6.42 -0.60 0.02
CA TRP A 350 -6.16 -1.94 0.56
C TRP A 350 -4.77 -1.99 1.19
N LEU A 351 -4.66 -2.75 2.29
CA LEU A 351 -3.44 -2.95 3.05
C LEU A 351 -3.15 -4.45 3.21
N GLY A 352 -1.88 -4.84 3.14
CA GLY A 352 -1.46 -6.24 3.28
C GLY A 352 0.03 -6.45 3.16
N LEU A 353 0.45 -7.35 2.25
CA LEU A 353 1.86 -7.54 1.90
C LEU A 353 2.50 -6.30 1.30
N ASP A 354 1.72 -5.47 0.64
CA ASP A 354 2.14 -4.16 0.16
C ASP A 354 1.33 -3.09 0.90
N VAL A 355 1.91 -1.93 1.15
CA VAL A 355 1.19 -0.80 1.77
C VAL A 355 -0.01 -0.42 0.90
N HIS A 356 0.16 -0.30 -0.41
CA HIS A 356 -0.92 -0.24 -1.38
C HIS A 356 -1.15 -1.65 -1.96
N ASP A 357 -1.95 -2.45 -1.25
CA ASP A 357 -2.08 -3.87 -1.53
C ASP A 357 -2.92 -4.17 -2.76
N ALA A 358 -2.75 -5.40 -3.27
CA ALA A 358 -3.46 -5.90 -4.42
C ALA A 358 -4.97 -6.05 -4.14
N GLY A 359 -5.77 -5.83 -5.14
CA GLY A 359 -7.23 -5.96 -5.07
C GLY A 359 -7.94 -4.86 -5.86
N SER A 360 -9.06 -5.21 -6.51
CA SER A 360 -9.88 -4.22 -7.18
C SER A 360 -10.94 -3.67 -6.24
N VAL A 361 -11.14 -2.35 -6.26
CA VAL A 361 -12.27 -1.69 -5.59
C VAL A 361 -13.57 -1.80 -6.40
N GLU A 362 -13.50 -2.36 -7.60
CA GLU A 362 -14.63 -2.61 -8.49
C GLU A 362 -14.71 -4.09 -8.85
N GLU A 363 -15.94 -4.60 -8.98
CA GLU A 363 -16.26 -5.91 -9.50
C GLU A 363 -17.34 -5.77 -10.59
N ASN A 364 -17.10 -6.36 -11.77
CA ASN A 364 -18.00 -6.25 -12.93
C ASN A 364 -18.35 -4.78 -13.28
N ASN A 365 -17.38 -3.88 -13.22
CA ASN A 365 -17.53 -2.43 -13.44
C ASN A 365 -18.49 -1.72 -12.47
N LYS A 366 -18.68 -2.30 -11.28
CA LYS A 366 -19.44 -1.68 -10.18
C LYS A 366 -18.58 -1.62 -8.93
N PRO A 367 -18.80 -0.65 -8.02
CA PRO A 367 -18.13 -0.64 -6.73
C PRO A 367 -18.35 -1.96 -5.99
N ARG A 368 -17.25 -2.56 -5.53
CA ARG A 368 -17.25 -3.84 -4.80
C ARG A 368 -17.73 -3.62 -3.37
N LYS A 369 -18.63 -4.47 -2.89
CA LYS A 369 -18.96 -4.54 -1.47
C LYS A 369 -17.78 -5.06 -0.67
N LEU A 370 -17.59 -4.51 0.52
CA LEU A 370 -16.61 -5.03 1.45
C LEU A 370 -17.01 -6.43 1.94
N MET A 371 -16.00 -7.24 2.23
CA MET A 371 -16.18 -8.60 2.74
C MET A 371 -15.33 -8.79 3.99
N PRO A 372 -15.73 -9.68 4.91
CA PRO A 372 -14.92 -10.00 6.08
C PRO A 372 -13.52 -10.46 5.67
N GLY A 373 -12.50 -9.96 6.39
CA GLY A 373 -11.09 -10.20 6.07
C GLY A 373 -10.47 -9.23 5.07
N MET A 374 -11.23 -8.32 4.45
CA MET A 374 -10.65 -7.19 3.74
C MET A 374 -10.06 -6.19 4.73
N VAL A 375 -8.87 -5.69 4.45
CA VAL A 375 -8.17 -4.69 5.29
C VAL A 375 -7.93 -3.45 4.48
N THR A 376 -8.27 -2.29 5.05
CA THR A 376 -8.12 -0.99 4.40
C THR A 376 -7.66 0.07 5.38
N THR A 377 -6.94 1.08 4.91
CA THR A 377 -6.70 2.31 5.67
C THR A 377 -7.95 3.17 5.70
N VAL A 378 -8.06 4.05 6.71
CA VAL A 378 -9.03 5.15 6.79
C VAL A 378 -8.27 6.40 7.20
N GLU A 379 -7.98 7.29 6.23
CA GLU A 379 -6.96 8.33 6.32
C GLU A 379 -7.44 9.73 5.85
N PRO A 380 -8.59 10.25 6.27
CA PRO A 380 -8.97 11.60 5.87
C PRO A 380 -7.98 12.65 6.37
N GLY A 381 -7.87 13.75 5.62
CA GLY A 381 -7.04 14.88 5.99
C GLY A 381 -7.59 16.20 5.48
N ILE A 382 -7.14 17.30 6.11
CA ILE A 382 -7.37 18.67 5.67
C ILE A 382 -6.02 19.37 5.58
N TYR A 383 -5.69 19.91 4.39
CA TYR A 383 -4.42 20.56 4.09
C TYR A 383 -4.63 21.98 3.61
N ILE A 384 -4.33 22.97 4.46
CA ILE A 384 -4.56 24.40 4.19
C ILE A 384 -3.23 25.04 3.81
N ARG A 385 -2.94 25.01 2.51
CA ARG A 385 -1.62 25.35 1.97
C ARG A 385 -1.20 26.80 2.29
N PRO A 386 -0.01 27.04 2.85
CA PRO A 386 0.45 28.35 3.30
C PRO A 386 0.62 29.35 2.15
N ASN A 387 0.94 28.86 0.94
CA ASN A 387 1.16 29.67 -0.26
C ASN A 387 -0.14 30.00 -1.02
N LYS A 388 -1.32 29.65 -0.49
CA LYS A 388 -2.64 29.94 -1.09
C LYS A 388 -3.56 30.73 -0.13
N PRO A 389 -3.22 31.98 0.22
CA PRO A 389 -4.04 32.81 1.10
C PRO A 389 -5.36 33.27 0.47
N GLU A 390 -5.51 33.12 -0.84
CA GLU A 390 -6.74 33.35 -1.60
C GLU A 390 -6.88 32.22 -2.62
N ILE A 391 -8.09 31.65 -2.70
CA ILE A 391 -8.42 30.59 -3.66
C ILE A 391 -9.52 31.10 -4.60
N GLU A 392 -9.38 30.78 -5.87
CA GLU A 392 -10.40 31.07 -6.91
C GLU A 392 -11.20 29.77 -7.16
N PHE A 393 -12.41 29.72 -6.65
CA PHE A 393 -13.32 28.59 -6.83
C PHE A 393 -14.11 28.73 -8.13
N LYS A 394 -14.04 27.78 -9.04
CA LYS A 394 -14.75 27.74 -10.30
C LYS A 394 -16.17 27.20 -10.10
N LEU A 395 -17.17 27.93 -10.55
CA LEU A 395 -18.58 27.58 -10.45
C LEU A 395 -18.99 26.68 -11.62
N LEU A 396 -18.55 25.42 -11.56
CA LEU A 396 -18.83 24.39 -12.57
C LEU A 396 -18.95 23.04 -11.89
N GLU A 397 -20.08 22.36 -12.08
CA GLU A 397 -20.25 20.97 -11.62
C GLU A 397 -19.26 20.04 -12.31
N ARG A 398 -18.72 19.10 -11.57
CA ARG A 398 -17.68 18.16 -12.02
C ARG A 398 -18.02 16.75 -11.59
N ASP A 399 -17.76 15.77 -12.45
CA ASP A 399 -17.92 14.35 -12.12
C ASP A 399 -16.56 13.72 -11.76
N PRO A 400 -16.36 13.33 -10.50
CA PRO A 400 -15.12 12.67 -10.05
C PRO A 400 -14.80 11.38 -10.80
N LYS A 401 -15.82 10.65 -11.28
CA LYS A 401 -15.64 9.41 -12.03
C LYS A 401 -15.07 9.71 -13.41
N GLU A 402 -15.65 10.66 -14.13
CA GLU A 402 -15.18 11.09 -15.45
C GLU A 402 -13.73 11.59 -15.38
N ILE A 403 -13.40 12.37 -14.36
CA ILE A 403 -12.05 12.88 -14.14
C ILE A 403 -11.06 11.72 -13.91
N ARG A 404 -11.40 10.73 -13.08
CA ARG A 404 -10.54 9.57 -12.84
C ARG A 404 -10.33 8.72 -14.09
N GLU A 405 -11.37 8.45 -14.86
CA GLU A 405 -11.27 7.69 -16.11
C GLU A 405 -10.39 8.43 -17.13
N ARG A 406 -10.55 9.74 -17.25
CA ARG A 406 -9.71 10.58 -18.10
C ARG A 406 -8.23 10.54 -17.68
N ARG A 407 -7.94 10.62 -16.39
CA ARG A 407 -6.57 10.53 -15.86
C ARG A 407 -5.94 9.16 -16.10
N LYS A 408 -6.69 8.08 -15.93
CA LYS A 408 -6.23 6.71 -16.27
C LYS A 408 -5.92 6.58 -17.76
N LEU A 409 -6.75 7.14 -18.64
CA LEU A 409 -6.60 6.99 -20.08
C LEU A 409 -5.47 7.87 -20.65
N LEU A 410 -5.32 9.10 -20.20
CA LEU A 410 -4.44 10.11 -20.79
C LEU A 410 -3.15 10.36 -20.00
N GLY A 411 -3.05 9.86 -18.77
CA GLY A 411 -2.03 10.23 -17.79
C GLY A 411 -2.32 11.58 -17.12
N MET A 412 -1.73 11.80 -15.94
CA MET A 412 -2.05 12.96 -15.07
C MET A 412 -1.82 14.30 -15.76
N GLU A 413 -0.66 14.50 -16.39
CA GLU A 413 -0.27 15.79 -16.99
C GLU A 413 -1.24 16.23 -18.09
N LYS A 414 -1.52 15.31 -19.04
CA LYS A 414 -2.40 15.59 -20.17
C LYS A 414 -3.85 15.79 -19.76
N ALA A 415 -4.33 14.95 -18.82
CA ALA A 415 -5.67 15.08 -18.28
C ALA A 415 -5.85 16.41 -17.53
N THR A 416 -4.91 16.79 -16.66
CA THR A 416 -4.94 18.06 -15.93
C THR A 416 -4.94 19.26 -16.87
N LYS A 417 -4.18 19.20 -17.97
CA LYS A 417 -4.20 20.27 -18.99
C LYS A 417 -5.59 20.45 -19.61
N LEU A 418 -6.23 19.34 -20.01
CA LEU A 418 -7.58 19.38 -20.57
C LEU A 418 -8.62 19.86 -19.55
N GLU A 419 -8.53 19.38 -18.31
CA GLU A 419 -9.39 19.82 -17.21
C GLU A 419 -9.27 21.33 -16.99
N ASN A 420 -8.06 21.90 -17.02
CA ASN A 420 -7.83 23.34 -16.87
C ASN A 420 -8.36 24.13 -18.04
N GLU A 421 -8.30 23.59 -19.27
CA GLU A 421 -8.91 24.25 -20.46
C GLU A 421 -10.44 24.27 -20.35
N GLU A 422 -11.09 23.19 -19.90
CA GLU A 422 -12.54 23.11 -19.71
C GLU A 422 -13.08 24.10 -18.67
N ILE A 423 -12.35 24.31 -17.57
CA ILE A 423 -12.79 25.21 -16.50
C ILE A 423 -12.34 26.67 -16.70
N LYS A 424 -11.55 26.95 -17.74
CA LYS A 424 -10.91 28.25 -17.93
C LYS A 424 -11.92 29.38 -17.98
N ASP A 425 -13.02 29.20 -18.70
CA ASP A 425 -14.05 30.22 -18.93
C ASP A 425 -15.22 30.15 -17.94
N ALA A 426 -15.16 29.22 -16.96
CA ALA A 426 -16.18 29.10 -15.92
C ALA A 426 -16.15 30.33 -15.00
N LYS A 427 -17.33 30.80 -14.57
CA LYS A 427 -17.43 31.83 -13.52
C LYS A 427 -16.68 31.36 -12.27
N SER A 428 -16.17 32.32 -11.52
CA SER A 428 -15.40 32.00 -10.29
C SER A 428 -15.72 32.99 -9.17
N ILE A 429 -15.49 32.51 -7.94
CA ILE A 429 -15.53 33.32 -6.72
C ILE A 429 -14.14 33.26 -6.09
N LYS A 430 -13.56 34.41 -5.79
CA LYS A 430 -12.33 34.50 -4.99
C LYS A 430 -12.68 34.51 -3.50
N HIS A 431 -12.03 33.69 -2.76
CA HIS A 431 -12.22 33.54 -1.33
C HIS A 431 -10.91 33.63 -0.58
N LYS A 432 -10.87 34.46 0.46
CA LYS A 432 -9.69 34.60 1.32
C LYS A 432 -9.73 33.56 2.42
N ILE A 433 -8.67 32.81 2.54
CA ILE A 433 -8.50 31.80 3.60
C ILE A 433 -8.17 32.53 4.92
N PRO A 434 -8.78 32.15 6.05
CA PRO A 434 -8.43 32.67 7.36
C PRO A 434 -6.93 32.49 7.64
N LYS A 435 -6.25 33.57 8.05
CA LYS A 435 -4.78 33.57 8.15
C LYS A 435 -4.24 32.62 9.21
N ASP A 436 -5.00 32.42 10.26
CA ASP A 436 -4.69 31.54 11.39
C ASP A 436 -4.84 30.04 11.05
N LEU A 437 -5.46 29.72 9.93
CA LEU A 437 -5.57 28.36 9.40
C LEU A 437 -4.48 28.02 8.37
N LEU A 438 -3.80 29.02 7.80
CA LEU A 438 -2.78 28.77 6.78
C LEU A 438 -1.60 27.94 7.35
N GLY A 439 -1.14 26.95 6.61
CA GLY A 439 -0.06 26.05 6.98
C GLY A 439 -0.50 24.88 7.89
N ILE A 440 -1.79 24.76 8.20
CA ILE A 440 -2.30 23.61 8.95
C ILE A 440 -2.54 22.46 7.97
N GLY A 441 -1.77 21.38 8.15
CA GLY A 441 -1.96 20.08 7.49
C GLY A 441 -2.20 19.00 8.56
N ILE A 442 -3.33 18.31 8.48
CA ILE A 442 -3.72 17.27 9.44
C ILE A 442 -4.22 16.06 8.67
N ARG A 443 -3.67 14.88 8.95
CA ARG A 443 -4.17 13.55 8.58
C ARG A 443 -4.23 12.70 9.84
N ILE A 444 -5.26 11.86 9.94
CA ILE A 444 -5.41 10.85 10.99
C ILE A 444 -5.80 9.56 10.27
N GLU A 445 -5.02 8.51 10.46
CA GLU A 445 -5.11 7.26 9.73
C GLU A 445 -5.02 6.05 10.64
N ASP A 446 -5.86 5.07 10.38
CA ASP A 446 -5.86 3.77 11.03
C ASP A 446 -6.06 2.64 10.02
N ASP A 447 -5.57 1.45 10.41
CA ASP A 447 -5.70 0.18 9.68
C ASP A 447 -6.93 -0.59 10.16
N ILE A 448 -7.89 -0.82 9.26
CA ILE A 448 -9.20 -1.33 9.62
C ILE A 448 -9.52 -2.65 8.91
N VAL A 449 -9.87 -3.68 9.68
CA VAL A 449 -10.38 -4.95 9.17
C VAL A 449 -11.89 -4.89 9.05
N CYS A 450 -12.41 -5.17 7.86
CA CYS A 450 -13.83 -5.40 7.65
C CYS A 450 -14.25 -6.73 8.28
N THR A 451 -15.34 -6.73 9.02
CA THR A 451 -15.97 -7.92 9.61
C THR A 451 -17.46 -7.97 9.27
N ASP A 452 -18.16 -9.05 9.63
CA ASP A 452 -19.62 -9.13 9.50
C ASP A 452 -20.35 -8.19 10.45
N ASP A 453 -19.71 -7.87 11.58
CA ASP A 453 -20.24 -6.99 12.63
C ASP A 453 -19.53 -5.62 12.60
N GLU A 454 -19.04 -5.16 13.75
CA GLU A 454 -18.28 -3.92 13.88
C GLU A 454 -16.85 -4.09 13.30
N PRO A 455 -16.30 -3.08 12.61
CA PRO A 455 -14.94 -3.15 12.10
C PRO A 455 -13.91 -3.27 13.23
N ILE A 456 -12.80 -3.98 12.97
CA ILE A 456 -11.69 -4.06 13.91
C ILE A 456 -10.64 -3.03 13.52
N ASN A 457 -10.33 -2.11 14.43
CA ASN A 457 -9.23 -1.18 14.26
C ASN A 457 -7.94 -1.81 14.82
N LEU A 458 -6.98 -2.13 13.95
CA LEU A 458 -5.71 -2.76 14.34
C LEU A 458 -4.76 -1.78 15.02
N THR A 459 -5.00 -0.48 14.88
CA THR A 459 -4.16 0.63 15.36
C THR A 459 -4.87 1.51 16.40
N GLU A 460 -5.92 0.97 17.03
CA GLU A 460 -6.74 1.70 18.01
C GLU A 460 -5.94 2.29 19.17
N GLU A 461 -4.87 1.61 19.58
CA GLU A 461 -3.98 2.02 20.68
C GLU A 461 -3.07 3.22 20.35
N ALA A 462 -3.03 3.67 19.08
CA ALA A 462 -2.33 4.89 18.71
C ALA A 462 -3.12 6.12 19.16
N PRO A 463 -2.57 6.99 20.03
CA PRO A 463 -3.28 8.16 20.55
C PRO A 463 -3.81 9.05 19.41
N LYS A 464 -5.10 9.38 19.45
CA LYS A 464 -5.74 10.26 18.45
C LYS A 464 -6.82 11.19 19.02
N SER A 465 -7.34 10.96 20.23
CA SER A 465 -8.15 12.01 20.85
C SER A 465 -7.26 13.20 21.20
N ILE A 466 -7.82 14.41 21.19
CA ILE A 466 -7.05 15.62 21.54
C ILE A 466 -6.44 15.47 22.93
N GLU A 467 -7.19 14.92 23.86
CA GLU A 467 -6.80 14.70 25.24
C GLU A 467 -5.61 13.73 25.34
N ASP A 468 -5.65 12.60 24.62
CA ASP A 468 -4.59 11.60 24.65
C ASP A 468 -3.32 12.12 23.97
N VAL A 469 -3.46 12.80 22.81
CA VAL A 469 -2.33 13.42 22.10
C VAL A 469 -1.67 14.49 22.94
N GLU A 470 -2.44 15.39 23.58
CA GLU A 470 -1.88 16.41 24.46
C GLU A 470 -1.25 15.81 25.73
N ALA A 471 -1.77 14.69 26.22
CA ALA A 471 -1.22 14.00 27.39
C ALA A 471 0.12 13.34 27.11
N ILE A 472 0.27 12.70 25.95
CA ILE A 472 1.52 12.01 25.59
C ILE A 472 2.63 12.97 25.13
N CYS A 473 2.28 14.14 24.57
CA CYS A 473 3.22 15.17 24.13
C CYS A 473 3.63 16.16 25.25
N SER A 474 3.17 15.98 26.52
CA SER A 474 3.33 16.93 27.63
C SER A 474 4.62 16.74 28.44
#